data_3c18722b2022159f509b6f8495b2cfd5
#
_entry.id   3c18722b2022159f509b6f8495b2cfd5
#
_cell.length_a   1.000
_cell.length_b   1.000
_cell.length_c   1.000
_cell.angle_alpha   90.00
_cell.angle_beta   90.00
_cell.angle_gamma   90.00
#
_symmetry.space_group_name_H-M   'P 1'
#
loop_
_entity.id
_entity.type
_entity.pdbx_description
1 polymer ?
#
loop_
_entity_poly.entity_id
_entity_poly.type
_entity_poly.pdbx_seq_one_letter_code
_entity_poly.pdbx_strand_id
1 'polypeptide(L)'
;MSDEVQVRGIKNSNSDSVAVPVKELHGRRPIYTNATEITADNVLKVLNDALDIHRQNRADAEYLEKYLRGIQPILERKKIYHSEITNRVVVNIANQIVTFKTSEFAGEPIQYISRSVKKSVPKKVDKLNSMMLSEGKQSKDMELAYKMFTTGCGYRLVLKDKAEDVAKGLFDEAPFEIYIPDPLNSFVIKLNDVTKRVMAGVNYVFVEPNQPEVLFTVYTDNITFKIRGTLTHADEIVETVVHNFGMVTLIEYPCNSVYMGAFEVVLPLLDAYNTTMSDRMDGVEQFIQALMIFEGIDISREDYLEMKDLGAIKIPPAIDGKQGRVYYLNEQLDQSQTQTLVDDIYSTILQIVGMPSQGNANTSDSSNNGAIIMKNGWWNAEARALETAGMWKESETQFLKIVLKICEEANVLTGLAVSDVEPKFGRRSYEDLLTKTQSFSTLRSSGCPSIQAFKFSHLSNDPESDAMDYDAYQEERQDALNAMTTMSAPSGVTNMGDAKTDEEEGSGEGSGSGDDSGQMAICPVCGKRFRKNTGNQVYDRPECRRAAWKKFGGMA
;
A
#
# COMPACT_ATOMS: atom_id res chain seq x y z
N MET A 1 5.20 45.27 -12.33
CA MET A 1 6.61 44.91 -12.45
C MET A 1 6.71 43.53 -11.84
N SER A 2 6.61 42.52 -12.69
CA SER A 2 6.69 41.10 -12.31
C SER A 2 8.12 40.65 -12.61
N ASP A 3 8.88 40.38 -11.54
CA ASP A 3 10.21 39.79 -11.67
C ASP A 3 10.06 38.32 -12.07
N GLU A 4 10.30 38.04 -13.34
CA GLU A 4 10.60 36.70 -13.84
C GLU A 4 11.95 36.26 -13.29
N VAL A 5 11.93 35.35 -12.33
CA VAL A 5 13.15 34.64 -11.90
C VAL A 5 13.52 33.65 -13.01
N GLN A 6 14.44 34.06 -13.87
CA GLN A 6 15.10 33.16 -14.81
C GLN A 6 16.03 32.21 -14.02
N VAL A 7 15.63 31.00 -13.81
CA VAL A 7 16.53 29.92 -13.37
C VAL A 7 17.47 29.60 -14.52
N ARG A 8 18.73 30.03 -14.38
CA ARG A 8 19.80 29.66 -15.30
C ARG A 8 20.05 28.16 -15.21
N GLY A 9 19.57 27.42 -16.20
CA GLY A 9 19.91 26.01 -16.38
C GLY A 9 21.44 25.88 -16.51
N ILE A 10 22.00 24.94 -15.79
CA ILE A 10 23.41 24.53 -15.94
C ILE A 10 23.52 23.93 -17.34
N LYS A 11 24.19 24.69 -18.23
CA LYS A 11 24.55 24.16 -19.54
C LYS A 11 25.73 23.20 -19.34
N ASN A 12 25.44 21.91 -19.28
CA ASN A 12 26.45 20.89 -19.46
C ASN A 12 26.90 20.93 -20.93
N SER A 13 28.14 21.33 -21.16
CA SER A 13 28.72 21.59 -22.49
C SER A 13 29.00 20.33 -23.33
N ASN A 14 28.56 19.13 -22.92
CA ASN A 14 28.85 17.87 -23.60
C ASN A 14 27.65 16.95 -23.79
N SER A 15 26.41 17.40 -23.62
CA SER A 15 25.26 16.54 -24.00
C SER A 15 24.62 17.07 -25.28
N ASP A 16 24.72 16.29 -26.35
CA ASP A 16 24.07 16.51 -27.65
C ASP A 16 22.53 16.39 -27.62
N SER A 17 21.93 16.30 -26.45
CA SER A 17 20.49 16.19 -26.27
C SER A 17 19.88 17.54 -25.88
N VAL A 18 18.84 17.95 -26.57
CA VAL A 18 17.98 19.05 -26.13
C VAL A 18 17.24 18.57 -24.88
N ALA A 19 17.51 19.23 -23.74
CA ALA A 19 16.80 18.93 -22.51
C ALA A 19 15.29 19.17 -22.72
N VAL A 20 14.49 18.16 -22.49
CA VAL A 20 13.03 18.31 -22.45
C VAL A 20 12.69 19.08 -21.18
N PRO A 21 11.91 20.18 -21.25
CA PRO A 21 11.58 20.93 -20.05
C PRO A 21 10.75 20.05 -19.10
N VAL A 22 11.28 19.85 -17.90
CA VAL A 22 10.55 19.13 -16.83
C VAL A 22 9.44 20.04 -16.34
N LYS A 23 8.21 19.51 -16.28
CA LYS A 23 7.08 20.24 -15.70
C LYS A 23 7.29 20.34 -14.19
N GLU A 24 7.37 21.55 -13.67
CA GLU A 24 7.38 21.80 -12.23
C GLU A 24 5.97 21.60 -11.66
N LEU A 25 5.83 20.68 -10.72
CA LEU A 25 4.59 20.42 -10.00
C LEU A 25 4.81 20.67 -8.51
N HIS A 26 3.81 21.28 -7.87
CA HIS A 26 3.88 21.69 -6.46
C HIS A 26 2.73 21.12 -5.62
N GLY A 27 2.15 20.01 -6.04
CA GLY A 27 0.95 19.44 -5.45
C GLY A 27 -0.33 20.13 -5.95
N ARG A 28 -1.48 19.69 -5.43
CA ARG A 28 -2.78 20.27 -5.81
C ARG A 28 -3.09 21.45 -4.91
N ARG A 29 -3.69 22.51 -5.50
CA ARG A 29 -4.06 23.72 -4.79
C ARG A 29 -5.40 23.52 -4.12
N PRO A 30 -5.55 23.76 -2.81
CA PRO A 30 -6.86 23.73 -2.16
C PRO A 30 -7.74 24.88 -2.70
N ILE A 31 -9.03 24.61 -2.82
CA ILE A 31 -10.02 25.54 -3.35
C ILE A 31 -10.79 26.13 -2.18
N TYR A 32 -10.82 27.45 -2.08
CA TYR A 32 -11.46 28.16 -0.98
C TYR A 32 -12.59 29.08 -1.46
N THR A 33 -13.58 29.28 -0.60
CA THR A 33 -14.64 30.28 -0.76
C THR A 33 -14.79 31.13 0.50
N ASN A 34 -15.19 32.37 0.34
CA ASN A 34 -15.55 33.25 1.46
C ASN A 34 -17.05 33.15 1.82
N ALA A 35 -17.83 32.39 1.03
CA ALA A 35 -19.24 32.18 1.32
C ALA A 35 -19.40 31.25 2.54
N THR A 36 -20.09 31.73 3.56
CA THR A 36 -20.38 30.95 4.78
C THR A 36 -21.53 29.97 4.59
N GLU A 37 -22.30 30.11 3.54
CA GLU A 37 -23.38 29.23 3.12
C GLU A 37 -23.48 29.25 1.58
N ILE A 38 -23.79 28.10 0.98
CA ILE A 38 -23.96 27.94 -0.45
C ILE A 38 -25.46 27.76 -0.74
N THR A 39 -26.03 28.72 -1.43
CA THR A 39 -27.46 28.81 -1.79
C THR A 39 -27.64 28.89 -3.31
N ALA A 40 -28.87 28.77 -3.79
CA ALA A 40 -29.16 28.91 -5.23
C ALA A 40 -28.70 30.25 -5.81
N ASP A 41 -28.66 31.32 -4.98
CA ASP A 41 -28.29 32.67 -5.43
C ASP A 41 -26.76 32.82 -5.65
N ASN A 42 -25.95 32.06 -4.95
CA ASN A 42 -24.48 32.23 -4.98
C ASN A 42 -23.70 31.02 -5.54
N VAL A 43 -24.34 29.86 -5.69
CA VAL A 43 -23.67 28.62 -6.10
C VAL A 43 -22.93 28.74 -7.44
N LEU A 44 -23.54 29.43 -8.43
CA LEU A 44 -22.89 29.65 -9.73
C LEU A 44 -21.61 30.46 -9.61
N LYS A 45 -21.62 31.51 -8.79
CA LYS A 45 -20.44 32.34 -8.55
C LYS A 45 -19.34 31.53 -7.84
N VAL A 46 -19.71 30.84 -6.75
CA VAL A 46 -18.77 30.02 -5.98
C VAL A 46 -18.16 28.92 -6.85
N LEU A 47 -18.97 28.29 -7.71
CA LEU A 47 -18.48 27.25 -8.62
C LEU A 47 -17.54 27.82 -9.67
N ASN A 48 -17.87 28.97 -10.29
CA ASN A 48 -17.02 29.61 -11.29
C ASN A 48 -15.67 30.03 -10.71
N ASP A 49 -15.65 30.62 -9.51
CA ASP A 49 -14.40 30.96 -8.80
C ASP A 49 -13.56 29.69 -8.52
N ALA A 50 -14.21 28.57 -8.21
CA ALA A 50 -13.56 27.29 -7.95
C ALA A 50 -12.98 26.63 -9.21
N LEU A 51 -13.67 26.75 -10.36
CA LEU A 51 -13.27 26.14 -11.62
C LEU A 51 -11.92 26.66 -12.13
N ASP A 52 -11.55 27.91 -11.87
CA ASP A 52 -10.26 28.47 -12.28
C ASP A 52 -9.08 27.74 -11.61
N ILE A 53 -9.21 27.41 -10.33
CA ILE A 53 -8.18 26.64 -9.60
C ILE A 53 -8.27 25.16 -9.97
N HIS A 54 -9.49 24.61 -10.06
CA HIS A 54 -9.68 23.20 -10.41
C HIS A 54 -9.09 22.86 -11.78
N ARG A 55 -9.23 23.72 -12.77
CA ARG A 55 -8.66 23.52 -14.11
C ARG A 55 -7.14 23.35 -14.09
N GLN A 56 -6.44 24.11 -13.24
CA GLN A 56 -5.00 23.97 -13.05
C GLN A 56 -4.67 22.62 -12.38
N ASN A 57 -5.40 22.29 -11.30
CA ASN A 57 -5.23 21.01 -10.59
C ASN A 57 -5.52 19.82 -11.51
N ARG A 58 -6.55 19.92 -12.37
CA ARG A 58 -6.89 18.91 -13.36
C ARG A 58 -5.78 18.70 -14.37
N ALA A 59 -5.21 19.78 -14.90
CA ALA A 59 -4.10 19.68 -15.86
C ALA A 59 -2.84 19.03 -15.24
N ASP A 60 -2.58 19.30 -13.97
CA ASP A 60 -1.48 18.69 -13.23
C ASP A 60 -1.76 17.20 -12.95
N ALA A 61 -2.99 16.86 -12.53
CA ALA A 61 -3.39 15.47 -12.30
C ALA A 61 -3.39 14.64 -13.61
N GLU A 62 -3.86 15.20 -14.72
CA GLU A 62 -3.84 14.56 -16.03
C GLU A 62 -2.40 14.27 -16.51
N TYR A 63 -1.47 15.20 -16.24
CA TYR A 63 -0.05 14.96 -16.51
C TYR A 63 0.50 13.78 -15.70
N LEU A 64 0.18 13.70 -14.40
CA LEU A 64 0.60 12.58 -13.54
C LEU A 64 0.02 11.25 -13.99
N GLU A 65 -1.26 11.22 -14.40
CA GLU A 65 -1.86 10.00 -14.95
C GLU A 65 -1.21 9.54 -16.25
N LYS A 66 -0.91 10.47 -17.17
CA LYS A 66 -0.17 10.17 -18.41
C LYS A 66 1.21 9.63 -18.09
N TYR A 67 1.91 10.27 -17.15
CA TYR A 67 3.24 9.84 -16.72
C TYR A 67 3.21 8.42 -16.14
N LEU A 68 2.23 8.12 -15.29
CA LEU A 68 2.02 6.80 -14.71
C LEU A 68 1.75 5.72 -15.77
N ARG A 69 1.05 6.07 -16.86
CA ARG A 69 0.77 5.18 -18.00
C ARG A 69 1.96 5.01 -18.94
N GLY A 70 3.10 5.62 -18.65
CA GLY A 70 4.32 5.55 -19.47
C GLY A 70 4.40 6.60 -20.57
N ILE A 71 3.47 7.55 -20.64
CA ILE A 71 3.55 8.70 -21.54
C ILE A 71 4.40 9.76 -20.83
N GLN A 72 5.72 9.62 -20.97
CA GLN A 72 6.72 10.38 -20.22
C GLN A 72 7.51 11.28 -21.18
N PRO A 73 8.13 12.38 -20.66
CA PRO A 73 8.83 13.38 -21.49
C PRO A 73 9.92 12.81 -22.42
N ILE A 74 10.56 11.71 -22.01
CA ILE A 74 11.59 11.05 -22.82
C ILE A 74 11.09 10.64 -24.22
N LEU A 75 9.78 10.39 -24.38
CA LEU A 75 9.19 10.04 -25.68
C LEU A 75 9.26 11.20 -26.70
N GLU A 76 9.38 12.43 -26.24
CA GLU A 76 9.52 13.63 -27.06
C GLU A 76 10.99 14.02 -27.30
N ARG A 77 11.92 13.23 -26.77
CA ARG A 77 13.36 13.48 -26.89
C ARG A 77 13.77 13.59 -28.36
N LYS A 78 14.58 14.61 -28.68
CA LYS A 78 15.18 14.84 -29.99
C LYS A 78 16.67 15.05 -29.81
N LYS A 79 17.49 14.46 -30.67
CA LYS A 79 18.94 14.72 -30.78
C LYS A 79 19.23 15.64 -31.95
N ILE A 80 20.22 16.51 -31.78
CA ILE A 80 20.71 17.39 -32.84
C ILE A 80 21.71 16.64 -33.74
N TYR A 81 22.56 15.81 -33.09
CA TYR A 81 23.56 14.99 -33.77
C TYR A 81 23.14 13.52 -33.68
N HIS A 82 23.39 12.75 -34.74
CA HIS A 82 22.99 11.34 -34.85
C HIS A 82 21.51 11.12 -34.51
N SER A 83 20.65 11.89 -35.19
CA SER A 83 19.19 11.83 -34.98
C SER A 83 18.59 10.46 -35.33
N GLU A 84 19.31 9.66 -36.13
CA GLU A 84 18.98 8.27 -36.48
C GLU A 84 19.13 7.31 -35.31
N ILE A 85 20.01 7.62 -34.35
CA ILE A 85 20.22 6.83 -33.12
C ILE A 85 19.60 7.62 -31.96
N THR A 86 18.30 7.48 -31.80
CA THR A 86 17.55 8.15 -30.74
C THR A 86 16.64 7.16 -30.06
N ASN A 87 17.19 6.43 -29.08
CA ASN A 87 16.42 5.53 -28.24
C ASN A 87 15.59 6.32 -27.23
N ARG A 88 14.37 5.88 -26.98
CA ARG A 88 13.43 6.50 -26.03
C ARG A 88 12.94 5.43 -25.07
N VAL A 89 13.78 5.12 -24.10
CA VAL A 89 13.51 4.07 -23.12
C VAL A 89 12.69 4.64 -21.97
N VAL A 90 11.52 4.08 -21.76
CA VAL A 90 10.67 4.39 -20.59
C VAL A 90 10.80 3.26 -19.59
N VAL A 91 11.43 3.53 -18.47
CA VAL A 91 11.40 2.63 -17.30
C VAL A 91 10.36 3.18 -16.34
N ASN A 92 9.18 2.52 -16.30
CA ASN A 92 8.03 3.08 -15.59
C ASN A 92 8.10 2.81 -14.07
N ILE A 93 9.09 3.42 -13.40
CA ILE A 93 9.26 3.35 -11.95
C ILE A 93 8.09 4.05 -11.24
N ALA A 94 7.46 5.06 -11.85
CA ALA A 94 6.28 5.73 -11.28
C ALA A 94 5.13 4.72 -11.02
N ASN A 95 4.87 3.83 -11.97
CA ASN A 95 3.88 2.76 -11.79
C ASN A 95 4.28 1.79 -10.67
N GLN A 96 5.56 1.42 -10.59
CA GLN A 96 6.07 0.59 -9.52
C GLN A 96 5.83 1.22 -8.14
N ILE A 97 6.09 2.53 -8.00
CA ILE A 97 5.88 3.28 -6.75
C ILE A 97 4.41 3.27 -6.34
N VAL A 98 3.50 3.63 -7.25
CA VAL A 98 2.07 3.71 -6.96
C VAL A 98 1.50 2.33 -6.62
N THR A 99 1.86 1.30 -7.39
CA THR A 99 1.40 -0.07 -7.15
C THR A 99 1.89 -0.59 -5.81
N PHE A 100 3.17 -0.37 -5.48
CA PHE A 100 3.73 -0.76 -4.19
C PHE A 100 3.00 -0.08 -3.03
N LYS A 101 2.88 1.26 -3.07
CA LYS A 101 2.23 2.03 -1.99
C LYS A 101 0.76 1.67 -1.82
N THR A 102 0.05 1.44 -2.92
CA THR A 102 -1.36 1.00 -2.88
C THR A 102 -1.49 -0.37 -2.22
N SER A 103 -0.65 -1.33 -2.62
CA SER A 103 -0.67 -2.69 -2.07
C SER A 103 -0.24 -2.74 -0.61
N GLU A 104 0.74 -1.92 -0.22
CA GLU A 104 1.22 -1.82 1.16
C GLU A 104 0.19 -1.16 2.08
N PHE A 105 -0.50 -0.14 1.59
CA PHE A 105 -1.45 0.64 2.38
C PHE A 105 -2.86 0.04 2.44
N ALA A 106 -3.43 -0.36 1.30
CA ALA A 106 -4.81 -0.79 1.15
C ALA A 106 -4.96 -2.28 0.77
N GLY A 107 -3.88 -3.06 0.80
CA GLY A 107 -3.90 -4.48 0.48
C GLY A 107 -4.70 -5.33 1.48
N GLU A 108 -4.73 -4.91 2.73
CA GLU A 108 -5.57 -5.50 3.77
C GLU A 108 -6.81 -4.63 4.02
N PRO A 109 -7.98 -5.21 4.30
CA PRO A 109 -9.21 -4.44 4.51
C PRO A 109 -9.11 -3.57 5.77
N ILE A 110 -9.66 -2.36 5.69
CA ILE A 110 -9.88 -1.51 6.86
C ILE A 110 -11.01 -2.12 7.67
N GLN A 111 -10.72 -2.49 8.91
CA GLN A 111 -11.69 -3.05 9.86
C GLN A 111 -12.15 -1.97 10.83
N TYR A 112 -13.42 -2.02 11.20
CA TYR A 112 -13.95 -1.18 12.27
C TYR A 112 -14.01 -2.01 13.53
N ILE A 113 -13.42 -1.49 14.61
CA ILE A 113 -13.39 -2.14 15.91
C ILE A 113 -14.16 -1.34 16.95
N SER A 114 -14.70 -2.02 17.97
CA SER A 114 -15.40 -1.38 19.07
C SER A 114 -14.42 -0.76 20.07
N ARG A 115 -14.66 0.50 20.44
CA ARG A 115 -13.95 1.15 21.57
C ARG A 115 -14.78 1.21 22.84
N SER A 116 -15.99 0.73 22.81
CA SER A 116 -16.95 0.86 23.91
C SER A 116 -17.02 -0.42 24.75
N VAL A 117 -17.00 -0.26 26.05
CA VAL A 117 -17.16 -1.34 27.04
C VAL A 117 -18.61 -1.89 27.07
N LYS A 118 -19.57 -1.22 26.41
CA LYS A 118 -20.98 -1.63 26.37
C LYS A 118 -21.14 -2.89 25.53
N LYS A 119 -21.65 -3.99 26.09
CA LYS A 119 -21.85 -5.30 25.42
C LYS A 119 -22.68 -5.27 24.12
N SER A 120 -23.48 -4.22 23.88
CA SER A 120 -24.28 -4.09 22.66
C SER A 120 -23.52 -3.48 21.47
N VAL A 121 -22.41 -2.77 21.70
CA VAL A 121 -21.65 -2.05 20.68
C VAL A 121 -20.89 -3.00 19.74
N PRO A 122 -20.18 -4.04 20.22
CA PRO A 122 -19.48 -4.96 19.32
C PRO A 122 -20.40 -5.55 18.24
N LYS A 123 -21.59 -6.05 18.60
CA LYS A 123 -22.55 -6.60 17.64
C LYS A 123 -23.01 -5.59 16.57
N LYS A 124 -23.11 -4.31 16.93
CA LYS A 124 -23.43 -3.24 15.97
C LYS A 124 -22.26 -2.94 15.04
N VAL A 125 -21.05 -3.01 15.57
CA VAL A 125 -19.82 -2.84 14.77
C VAL A 125 -19.63 -4.01 13.81
N ASP A 126 -19.94 -5.26 14.22
CA ASP A 126 -19.92 -6.42 13.33
C ASP A 126 -20.92 -6.26 12.19
N LYS A 127 -22.14 -5.77 12.51
CA LYS A 127 -23.12 -5.46 11.47
C LYS A 127 -22.65 -4.36 10.52
N LEU A 128 -21.96 -3.32 11.04
CA LEU A 128 -21.32 -2.28 10.21
C LEU A 128 -20.28 -2.90 9.27
N ASN A 129 -19.41 -3.76 9.78
CA ASN A 129 -18.40 -4.46 8.97
C ASN A 129 -19.05 -5.34 7.88
N SER A 130 -20.16 -6.02 8.17
CA SER A 130 -20.91 -6.81 7.18
C SER A 130 -21.45 -5.92 6.06
N MET A 131 -22.01 -4.75 6.38
CA MET A 131 -22.47 -3.77 5.38
C MET A 131 -21.31 -3.20 4.55
N MET A 132 -20.14 -2.96 5.14
CA MET A 132 -18.96 -2.53 4.39
C MET A 132 -18.46 -3.62 3.44
N LEU A 133 -18.58 -4.87 3.84
CA LEU A 133 -18.23 -6.01 2.99
C LEU A 133 -19.19 -6.16 1.82
N SER A 134 -20.52 -6.06 2.03
CA SER A 134 -21.53 -6.13 0.97
C SER A 134 -21.33 -5.00 -0.07
N GLU A 135 -20.93 -3.80 0.38
CA GLU A 135 -20.58 -2.68 -0.49
C GLU A 135 -19.23 -2.83 -1.24
N GLY A 136 -18.50 -3.91 -1.00
CA GLY A 136 -17.18 -4.11 -1.62
C GLY A 136 -16.16 -3.04 -1.24
N LYS A 137 -16.26 -2.51 -0.02
CA LYS A 137 -15.43 -1.38 0.45
C LYS A 137 -13.93 -1.61 0.25
N GLN A 138 -13.42 -2.82 0.45
CA GLN A 138 -12.00 -3.13 0.27
C GLN A 138 -11.52 -2.82 -1.16
N SER A 139 -12.26 -3.26 -2.17
CA SER A 139 -11.92 -2.98 -3.57
C SER A 139 -11.97 -1.48 -3.87
N LYS A 140 -12.99 -0.78 -3.33
CA LYS A 140 -13.16 0.68 -3.44
C LYS A 140 -12.05 1.43 -2.71
N ASP A 141 -11.58 0.94 -1.57
CA ASP A 141 -10.44 1.51 -0.82
C ASP A 141 -9.12 1.36 -1.61
N MET A 142 -8.90 0.23 -2.27
CA MET A 142 -7.74 0.05 -3.15
C MET A 142 -7.77 1.01 -4.35
N GLU A 143 -8.93 1.18 -4.99
CA GLU A 143 -9.12 2.12 -6.09
C GLU A 143 -8.89 3.57 -5.62
N LEU A 144 -9.44 3.94 -4.47
CA LEU A 144 -9.25 5.26 -3.87
C LEU A 144 -7.79 5.54 -3.55
N ALA A 145 -7.09 4.57 -2.93
CA ALA A 145 -5.67 4.69 -2.61
C ALA A 145 -4.81 4.81 -3.87
N TYR A 146 -5.11 4.02 -4.92
CA TYR A 146 -4.41 4.12 -6.20
C TYR A 146 -4.55 5.51 -6.82
N LYS A 147 -5.77 6.04 -6.88
CA LYS A 147 -6.06 7.39 -7.39
C LYS A 147 -5.36 8.46 -6.54
N MET A 148 -5.46 8.34 -5.21
CA MET A 148 -4.81 9.26 -4.27
C MET A 148 -3.28 9.28 -4.43
N PHE A 149 -2.63 8.13 -4.51
CA PHE A 149 -1.18 8.06 -4.72
C PHE A 149 -0.74 8.55 -6.09
N THR A 150 -1.60 8.46 -7.09
CA THR A 150 -1.33 8.96 -8.45
C THR A 150 -1.42 10.48 -8.51
N THR A 151 -2.53 11.06 -8.09
CA THR A 151 -2.87 12.48 -8.32
C THR A 151 -2.66 13.38 -7.11
N GLY A 152 -2.31 12.80 -5.93
CA GLY A 152 -2.13 13.51 -4.67
C GLY A 152 -3.40 13.68 -3.85
N CYS A 153 -4.58 13.37 -4.41
CA CYS A 153 -5.86 13.40 -3.72
C CYS A 153 -6.84 12.41 -4.36
N GLY A 154 -7.59 11.69 -3.54
CA GLY A 154 -8.71 10.86 -3.97
C GLY A 154 -10.02 11.36 -3.39
N TYR A 155 -11.13 10.90 -3.95
CA TYR A 155 -12.46 11.30 -3.50
C TYR A 155 -13.34 10.08 -3.31
N ARG A 156 -14.17 10.12 -2.26
CA ARG A 156 -15.22 9.13 -1.98
C ARG A 156 -16.55 9.84 -1.88
N LEU A 157 -17.52 9.38 -2.64
CA LEU A 157 -18.90 9.85 -2.58
C LEU A 157 -19.76 8.79 -1.90
N VAL A 158 -20.56 9.19 -0.93
CA VAL A 158 -21.51 8.31 -0.25
C VAL A 158 -22.91 8.82 -0.52
N LEU A 159 -23.75 7.98 -1.07
CA LEU A 159 -25.15 8.31 -1.36
C LEU A 159 -26.07 7.39 -0.57
N LYS A 160 -27.24 7.90 -0.22
CA LYS A 160 -28.31 7.10 0.36
C LYS A 160 -28.95 6.30 -0.76
N ASP A 161 -29.22 5.03 -0.50
CA ASP A 161 -29.92 4.15 -1.42
C ASP A 161 -31.31 4.70 -1.76
N LYS A 162 -31.73 4.56 -3.02
CA LYS A 162 -33.02 5.10 -3.46
C LYS A 162 -34.15 4.30 -2.86
N ALA A 163 -35.13 4.99 -2.28
CA ALA A 163 -36.31 4.36 -1.68
C ALA A 163 -37.10 3.44 -2.63
N GLU A 164 -36.98 3.64 -3.95
CA GLU A 164 -37.62 2.81 -4.98
C GLU A 164 -36.93 1.45 -5.16
N ASP A 165 -35.61 1.40 -5.00
CA ASP A 165 -34.86 0.15 -5.07
C ASP A 165 -35.08 -0.65 -3.79
N VAL A 166 -35.28 0.02 -2.66
CA VAL A 166 -35.74 -0.49 -1.37
C VAL A 166 -37.06 -1.27 -1.53
N ALA A 167 -38.03 -0.71 -2.19
CA ALA A 167 -39.33 -1.32 -2.38
C ALA A 167 -39.32 -2.53 -3.35
N LYS A 168 -38.30 -2.66 -4.21
CA LYS A 168 -38.18 -3.76 -5.19
C LYS A 168 -37.46 -4.99 -4.67
N GLY A 169 -36.97 -4.97 -3.41
CA GLY A 169 -36.18 -6.08 -2.84
C GLY A 169 -34.84 -6.32 -3.53
N LEU A 170 -34.32 -5.30 -4.24
CA LEU A 170 -33.02 -5.29 -4.90
C LEU A 170 -31.91 -4.83 -3.94
N PHE A 171 -32.05 -5.20 -2.65
CA PHE A 171 -31.12 -4.72 -1.62
C PHE A 171 -29.88 -5.55 -1.48
N ASP A 172 -28.81 -4.79 -1.46
CA ASP A 172 -27.69 -5.08 -0.61
C ASP A 172 -28.05 -4.80 0.85
N GLU A 173 -27.37 -5.45 1.78
CA GLU A 173 -27.60 -5.34 3.22
C GLU A 173 -27.35 -3.93 3.77
N ALA A 174 -26.75 -3.03 2.97
CA ALA A 174 -26.37 -1.67 3.32
C ALA A 174 -27.39 -0.63 2.80
N PRO A 175 -27.82 0.36 3.62
CA PRO A 175 -28.72 1.43 3.19
C PRO A 175 -28.00 2.58 2.46
N PHE A 176 -26.76 2.40 2.06
CA PHE A 176 -25.90 3.39 1.41
C PHE A 176 -25.09 2.75 0.30
N GLU A 177 -24.68 3.58 -0.65
CA GLU A 177 -23.79 3.21 -1.75
C GLU A 177 -22.50 4.02 -1.68
N ILE A 178 -21.37 3.38 -1.98
CA ILE A 178 -20.03 3.99 -1.99
C ILE A 178 -19.55 4.09 -3.43
N TYR A 179 -19.15 5.28 -3.85
CA TYR A 179 -18.55 5.55 -5.15
C TYR A 179 -17.16 6.17 -5.00
N ILE A 180 -16.27 5.89 -5.95
CA ILE A 180 -14.93 6.48 -6.03
C ILE A 180 -14.83 7.33 -7.30
N PRO A 181 -15.26 8.59 -7.23
CA PRO A 181 -15.21 9.50 -8.38
C PRO A 181 -13.77 9.70 -8.87
N ASP A 182 -13.68 10.09 -10.16
CA ASP A 182 -12.40 10.40 -10.77
C ASP A 182 -11.84 11.71 -10.20
N PRO A 183 -10.59 11.76 -9.70
CA PRO A 183 -9.96 12.98 -9.22
C PRO A 183 -9.85 14.09 -10.28
N LEU A 184 -9.82 13.73 -11.57
CA LEU A 184 -9.84 14.70 -12.65
C LEU A 184 -11.17 15.47 -12.74
N ASN A 185 -12.24 14.85 -12.26
CA ASN A 185 -13.61 15.37 -12.40
C ASN A 185 -14.25 15.69 -11.04
N SER A 186 -13.46 15.72 -9.97
CA SER A 186 -13.97 15.92 -8.60
C SER A 186 -13.10 16.87 -7.81
N PHE A 187 -13.70 17.66 -6.95
CA PHE A 187 -13.00 18.53 -6.02
C PHE A 187 -13.92 18.95 -4.87
N VAL A 188 -13.32 19.48 -3.80
CA VAL A 188 -14.06 20.07 -2.68
C VAL A 188 -13.75 21.55 -2.56
N ILE A 189 -14.73 22.32 -2.10
CA ILE A 189 -14.63 23.75 -1.83
C ILE A 189 -14.65 23.93 -0.31
N LYS A 190 -13.63 24.58 0.23
CA LYS A 190 -13.45 24.80 1.67
C LYS A 190 -13.71 26.25 2.03
N LEU A 191 -14.16 26.48 3.25
CA LEU A 191 -14.28 27.83 3.79
C LEU A 191 -12.88 28.45 3.98
N ASN A 192 -12.74 29.70 3.58
CA ASN A 192 -11.49 30.47 3.73
C ASN A 192 -11.37 31.06 5.13
N ASP A 193 -11.30 30.18 6.13
CA ASP A 193 -11.08 30.52 7.54
C ASP A 193 -10.12 29.52 8.21
N VAL A 194 -9.90 29.69 9.51
CA VAL A 194 -9.04 28.79 10.30
C VAL A 194 -9.58 27.36 10.35
N THR A 195 -10.91 27.18 10.24
CA THR A 195 -11.55 25.86 10.33
C THR A 195 -11.40 25.04 9.06
N LYS A 196 -11.23 25.70 7.89
CA LYS A 196 -11.15 25.07 6.55
C LYS A 196 -12.26 24.04 6.30
N ARG A 197 -13.45 24.29 6.85
CA ARG A 197 -14.59 23.39 6.73
C ARG A 197 -14.97 23.19 5.27
N VAL A 198 -15.28 21.96 4.88
CA VAL A 198 -15.80 21.65 3.55
C VAL A 198 -17.20 22.22 3.43
N MET A 199 -17.40 23.11 2.45
CA MET A 199 -18.67 23.79 2.15
C MET A 199 -19.44 23.07 1.05
N ALA A 200 -18.74 22.54 0.04
CA ALA A 200 -19.32 21.74 -1.01
C ALA A 200 -18.33 20.72 -1.56
N GLY A 201 -18.87 19.61 -2.01
CA GLY A 201 -18.20 18.66 -2.89
C GLY A 201 -18.77 18.79 -4.31
N VAL A 202 -17.91 18.78 -5.30
CA VAL A 202 -18.29 18.89 -6.71
C VAL A 202 -17.78 17.68 -7.47
N ASN A 203 -18.68 17.07 -8.23
CA ASN A 203 -18.33 16.07 -9.23
C ASN A 203 -19.02 16.43 -10.53
N TYR A 204 -18.41 16.16 -11.68
CA TYR A 204 -19.05 16.40 -12.96
C TYR A 204 -18.82 15.28 -13.97
N VAL A 205 -19.72 15.19 -14.92
CA VAL A 205 -19.67 14.27 -16.04
C VAL A 205 -19.83 15.02 -17.35
N PHE A 206 -19.16 14.56 -18.41
CA PHE A 206 -19.38 15.07 -19.76
C PHE A 206 -20.73 14.56 -20.26
N VAL A 207 -21.55 15.46 -20.79
CA VAL A 207 -22.90 15.12 -21.29
C VAL A 207 -22.78 14.20 -22.51
N GLU A 208 -21.85 14.50 -23.42
CA GLU A 208 -21.52 13.66 -24.55
C GLU A 208 -20.00 13.51 -24.72
N PRO A 209 -19.52 12.38 -25.22
CA PRO A 209 -18.11 12.22 -25.54
C PRO A 209 -17.66 13.28 -26.57
N ASN A 210 -16.52 13.93 -26.30
CA ASN A 210 -15.90 14.95 -27.16
C ASN A 210 -16.66 16.30 -27.25
N GLN A 211 -17.69 16.54 -26.43
CA GLN A 211 -18.28 17.86 -26.29
C GLN A 211 -17.77 18.55 -25.03
N PRO A 212 -17.65 19.89 -25.03
CA PRO A 212 -17.19 20.65 -23.88
C PRO A 212 -18.24 20.76 -22.77
N GLU A 213 -19.48 20.35 -23.05
CA GLU A 213 -20.61 20.47 -22.11
C GLU A 213 -20.48 19.45 -20.99
N VAL A 214 -20.60 19.95 -19.76
CA VAL A 214 -20.53 19.14 -18.53
C VAL A 214 -21.76 19.39 -17.65
N LEU A 215 -22.15 18.36 -16.92
CA LEU A 215 -23.15 18.44 -15.87
C LEU A 215 -22.43 18.32 -14.52
N PHE A 216 -22.39 19.42 -13.78
CA PHE A 216 -21.85 19.45 -12.42
C PHE A 216 -22.93 19.01 -11.44
N THR A 217 -22.54 18.19 -10.46
CA THR A 217 -23.33 17.92 -9.27
C THR A 217 -22.60 18.50 -8.07
N VAL A 218 -23.20 19.47 -7.43
CA VAL A 218 -22.66 20.16 -6.26
C VAL A 218 -23.39 19.68 -5.02
N TYR A 219 -22.68 18.98 -4.15
CA TYR A 219 -23.18 18.45 -2.88
C TYR A 219 -22.85 19.44 -1.76
N THR A 220 -23.85 20.07 -1.18
CA THR A 220 -23.69 20.87 0.04
C THR A 220 -24.19 20.09 1.26
N ASP A 221 -24.23 20.70 2.42
CA ASP A 221 -24.75 20.09 3.64
C ASP A 221 -26.28 19.81 3.59
N ASN A 222 -27.05 20.64 2.89
CA ASN A 222 -28.52 20.55 2.87
C ASN A 222 -29.14 20.56 1.48
N ILE A 223 -28.36 20.85 0.44
CA ILE A 223 -28.86 21.00 -0.93
C ILE A 223 -27.89 20.33 -1.90
N THR A 224 -28.42 19.62 -2.88
CA THR A 224 -27.67 19.16 -4.05
C THR A 224 -28.15 19.92 -5.28
N PHE A 225 -27.20 20.54 -5.99
CA PHE A 225 -27.46 21.26 -7.24
C PHE A 225 -26.93 20.46 -8.42
N LYS A 226 -27.72 20.38 -9.51
CA LYS A 226 -27.22 20.00 -10.83
C LYS A 226 -27.13 21.24 -11.70
N ILE A 227 -25.94 21.49 -12.21
CA ILE A 227 -25.58 22.71 -12.92
C ILE A 227 -25.03 22.34 -14.28
N ARG A 228 -25.55 22.90 -15.34
CA ARG A 228 -25.03 22.74 -16.69
C ARG A 228 -23.99 23.81 -16.97
N GLY A 229 -22.97 23.47 -17.75
CA GLY A 229 -21.93 24.41 -18.13
C GLY A 229 -20.79 23.74 -18.91
N THR A 230 -19.63 24.35 -18.83
CA THR A 230 -18.38 23.87 -19.40
C THR A 230 -17.29 23.78 -18.32
N LEU A 231 -16.13 23.23 -18.62
CA LEU A 231 -14.99 23.21 -17.67
C LEU A 231 -14.48 24.63 -17.31
N THR A 232 -14.89 25.64 -18.08
CA THR A 232 -14.48 27.03 -17.88
C THR A 232 -15.56 27.89 -17.23
N HIS A 233 -16.82 27.50 -17.35
CA HIS A 233 -17.93 28.28 -16.85
C HIS A 233 -19.15 27.42 -16.52
N ALA A 234 -19.76 27.68 -15.38
CA ALA A 234 -21.04 27.10 -14.95
C ALA A 234 -22.15 28.08 -15.34
N ASP A 235 -23.11 27.64 -16.16
CA ASP A 235 -24.07 28.50 -16.82
C ASP A 235 -25.40 28.59 -16.07
N GLU A 236 -26.07 27.45 -15.83
CA GLU A 236 -27.43 27.43 -15.28
C GLU A 236 -27.65 26.28 -14.30
N ILE A 237 -28.53 26.50 -13.33
CA ILE A 237 -29.00 25.47 -12.41
C ILE A 237 -30.14 24.71 -13.09
N VAL A 238 -29.93 23.42 -13.37
CA VAL A 238 -30.90 22.53 -13.99
C VAL A 238 -31.84 21.92 -12.96
N GLU A 239 -31.32 21.55 -11.81
CA GLU A 239 -32.08 20.88 -10.76
C GLU A 239 -31.55 21.27 -9.38
N THR A 240 -32.46 21.40 -8.43
CA THR A 240 -32.15 21.64 -7.03
C THR A 240 -32.91 20.65 -6.16
N VAL A 241 -32.16 19.83 -5.40
CA VAL A 241 -32.73 18.84 -4.47
C VAL A 241 -32.37 19.25 -3.05
N VAL A 242 -33.38 19.55 -2.25
CA VAL A 242 -33.20 19.89 -0.83
C VAL A 242 -33.22 18.60 -0.02
N HIS A 243 -32.22 18.43 0.85
CA HIS A 243 -32.11 17.32 1.80
C HIS A 243 -31.63 17.85 3.16
N ASN A 244 -32.10 17.26 4.25
CA ASN A 244 -31.73 17.69 5.61
C ASN A 244 -30.59 16.82 6.18
N PHE A 245 -29.61 16.51 5.34
CA PHE A 245 -28.54 15.59 5.76
C PHE A 245 -27.53 16.26 6.71
N GLY A 246 -27.29 17.57 6.56
CA GLY A 246 -26.40 18.36 7.42
C GLY A 246 -24.90 18.07 7.22
N MET A 247 -24.53 17.38 6.14
CA MET A 247 -23.14 17.04 5.84
C MET A 247 -22.91 16.91 4.34
N VAL A 248 -21.72 17.32 3.88
CA VAL A 248 -21.28 17.12 2.49
C VAL A 248 -20.92 15.65 2.28
N THR A 249 -21.50 15.00 1.29
CA THR A 249 -21.36 13.56 1.04
C THR A 249 -20.14 13.18 0.21
N LEU A 250 -19.49 14.15 -0.44
CA LEU A 250 -18.21 13.97 -1.13
C LEU A 250 -17.05 14.25 -0.17
N ILE A 251 -16.22 13.25 0.07
CA ILE A 251 -15.13 13.28 1.04
C ILE A 251 -13.80 13.28 0.29
N GLU A 252 -12.91 14.18 0.68
CA GLU A 252 -11.55 14.27 0.16
C GLU A 252 -10.59 13.40 0.97
N TYR A 253 -9.69 12.69 0.29
CA TYR A 253 -8.62 11.87 0.86
C TYR A 253 -7.28 12.38 0.33
N PRO A 254 -6.61 13.30 1.03
CA PRO A 254 -5.32 13.82 0.61
C PRO A 254 -4.21 12.80 0.87
N CYS A 255 -3.25 12.70 -0.07
CA CYS A 255 -2.07 11.86 0.08
C CYS A 255 -1.13 12.39 1.18
N ASN A 256 -1.03 13.71 1.26
CA ASN A 256 -0.23 14.46 2.25
C ASN A 256 -0.76 15.89 2.38
N SER A 257 -0.18 16.67 3.28
CA SER A 257 -0.61 18.04 3.57
C SER A 257 -0.49 19.03 2.40
N VAL A 258 0.31 18.70 1.39
CA VAL A 258 0.53 19.53 0.18
C VAL A 258 -0.12 18.95 -1.07
N TYR A 259 -0.89 17.88 -0.95
CA TYR A 259 -1.62 17.23 -2.04
C TYR A 259 -0.71 16.77 -3.19
N MET A 260 0.49 16.29 -2.89
CA MET A 260 1.43 15.73 -3.86
C MET A 260 1.21 14.23 -4.04
N GLY A 261 1.28 13.76 -5.28
CA GLY A 261 1.28 12.33 -5.61
C GLY A 261 2.53 11.61 -5.10
N ALA A 262 2.45 10.29 -5.02
CA ALA A 262 3.50 9.46 -4.40
C ALA A 262 4.86 9.53 -5.11
N PHE A 263 4.87 9.73 -6.42
CA PHE A 263 6.08 9.83 -7.24
C PHE A 263 6.41 11.26 -7.70
N GLU A 264 5.53 12.23 -7.40
CA GLU A 264 5.66 13.61 -7.87
C GLU A 264 6.97 14.27 -7.39
N VAL A 265 7.38 13.98 -6.16
CA VAL A 265 8.61 14.50 -5.56
C VAL A 265 9.88 14.00 -6.26
N VAL A 266 9.83 12.87 -6.94
CA VAL A 266 10.98 12.26 -7.63
C VAL A 266 10.91 12.37 -9.16
N LEU A 267 9.94 13.11 -9.72
CA LEU A 267 9.80 13.30 -11.17
C LEU A 267 11.12 13.67 -11.87
N PRO A 268 11.91 14.63 -11.36
CA PRO A 268 13.20 14.97 -12.01
C PRO A 268 14.19 13.80 -12.03
N LEU A 269 14.20 12.97 -11.00
CA LEU A 269 15.06 11.78 -10.95
C LEU A 269 14.57 10.68 -11.88
N LEU A 270 13.25 10.51 -12.02
CA LEU A 270 12.64 9.57 -12.98
C LEU A 270 12.99 9.94 -14.41
N ASP A 271 12.93 11.23 -14.76
CA ASP A 271 13.31 11.73 -16.08
C ASP A 271 14.81 11.58 -16.34
N ALA A 272 15.65 11.85 -15.33
CA ALA A 272 17.10 11.63 -15.41
C ALA A 272 17.43 10.14 -15.60
N TYR A 273 16.72 9.26 -14.90
CA TYR A 273 16.87 7.81 -15.04
C TYR A 273 16.56 7.34 -16.47
N ASN A 274 15.41 7.75 -17.01
CA ASN A 274 15.00 7.41 -18.37
C ASN A 274 15.99 7.96 -19.43
N THR A 275 16.50 9.17 -19.21
CA THR A 275 17.50 9.78 -20.09
C THR A 275 18.81 8.98 -20.05
N THR A 276 19.30 8.62 -18.87
CA THR A 276 20.52 7.81 -18.71
C THR A 276 20.38 6.44 -19.36
N MET A 277 19.22 5.78 -19.21
CA MET A 277 18.93 4.50 -19.84
C MET A 277 18.87 4.60 -21.38
N SER A 278 18.29 5.69 -21.88
CA SER A 278 18.22 5.96 -23.33
C SER A 278 19.60 6.26 -23.91
N ASP A 279 20.42 7.07 -23.22
CA ASP A 279 21.79 7.37 -23.60
C ASP A 279 22.67 6.12 -23.62
N ARG A 280 22.47 5.22 -22.66
CA ARG A 280 23.15 3.94 -22.59
C ARG A 280 22.82 3.05 -23.80
N MET A 281 21.55 2.99 -24.19
CA MET A 281 21.12 2.26 -25.39
C MET A 281 21.67 2.89 -26.66
N ASP A 282 21.64 4.22 -26.75
CA ASP A 282 22.25 4.95 -27.89
C ASP A 282 23.74 4.66 -27.99
N GLY A 283 24.48 4.64 -26.86
CA GLY A 283 25.89 4.29 -26.82
C GLY A 283 26.19 2.88 -27.32
N VAL A 284 25.36 1.89 -26.94
CA VAL A 284 25.48 0.51 -27.44
C VAL A 284 25.24 0.47 -28.95
N GLU A 285 24.22 1.16 -29.44
CA GLU A 285 23.90 1.20 -30.86
C GLU A 285 25.00 1.88 -31.69
N GLN A 286 25.55 3.02 -31.20
CA GLN A 286 26.71 3.68 -31.81
C GLN A 286 27.94 2.77 -31.84
N PHE A 287 28.18 2.00 -30.78
CA PHE A 287 29.28 1.05 -30.74
C PHE A 287 29.14 -0.05 -31.80
N ILE A 288 27.92 -0.58 -32.01
CA ILE A 288 27.64 -1.56 -33.06
C ILE A 288 27.83 -0.97 -34.46
N GLN A 289 27.54 0.32 -34.64
CA GLN A 289 27.72 1.07 -35.89
C GLN A 289 29.10 1.76 -35.97
N ALA A 290 30.07 1.33 -35.16
CA ALA A 290 31.40 1.93 -35.11
C ALA A 290 32.02 2.08 -36.50
N LEU A 291 32.62 3.23 -36.76
CA LEU A 291 33.29 3.55 -38.00
C LEU A 291 34.53 2.66 -38.20
N MET A 292 34.56 1.99 -39.32
CA MET A 292 35.72 1.21 -39.73
C MET A 292 36.78 2.19 -40.36
N ILE A 293 37.96 2.20 -39.78
CA ILE A 293 39.07 3.01 -40.32
C ILE A 293 39.96 2.11 -41.20
N PHE A 294 40.21 2.58 -42.42
CA PHE A 294 41.14 2.00 -43.33
C PHE A 294 42.39 2.88 -43.40
N GLU A 295 43.46 2.44 -42.77
CA GLU A 295 44.73 3.16 -42.74
C GLU A 295 45.66 2.59 -43.79
N GLY A 296 46.05 3.46 -44.74
CA GLY A 296 46.98 3.05 -45.82
C GLY A 296 46.37 2.11 -46.87
N ILE A 297 45.04 2.07 -46.95
CA ILE A 297 44.29 1.27 -47.93
C ILE A 297 43.35 2.19 -48.69
N ASP A 298 43.50 2.23 -50.03
CA ASP A 298 42.54 2.93 -50.88
C ASP A 298 41.40 1.97 -51.24
N ILE A 299 40.18 2.32 -50.82
CA ILE A 299 38.99 1.47 -51.00
C ILE A 299 37.92 2.25 -51.75
N SER A 300 37.48 1.69 -52.87
CA SER A 300 36.33 2.22 -53.57
C SER A 300 35.01 1.87 -52.83
N ARG A 301 33.95 2.62 -53.11
CA ARG A 301 32.61 2.32 -52.55
C ARG A 301 32.13 0.93 -52.95
N GLU A 302 32.49 0.46 -54.13
CA GLU A 302 32.11 -0.84 -54.64
C GLU A 302 32.80 -1.96 -53.88
N ASP A 303 34.09 -1.84 -53.61
CA ASP A 303 34.86 -2.78 -52.78
C ASP A 303 34.31 -2.86 -51.35
N TYR A 304 33.91 -1.71 -50.77
CA TYR A 304 33.32 -1.68 -49.45
C TYR A 304 31.97 -2.43 -49.38
N LEU A 305 31.12 -2.25 -50.40
CA LEU A 305 29.84 -2.95 -50.47
C LEU A 305 30.03 -4.47 -50.65
N GLU A 306 30.99 -4.86 -51.50
CA GLU A 306 31.33 -6.28 -51.72
C GLU A 306 31.88 -6.93 -50.44
N MET A 307 32.74 -6.24 -49.68
CA MET A 307 33.23 -6.71 -48.40
C MET A 307 32.09 -6.85 -47.37
N LYS A 308 31.15 -5.91 -47.38
CA LYS A 308 29.99 -5.95 -46.48
C LYS A 308 29.10 -7.17 -46.78
N ASP A 309 28.86 -7.46 -48.04
CA ASP A 309 28.02 -8.59 -48.48
C ASP A 309 28.71 -9.94 -48.20
N LEU A 310 30.02 -9.98 -48.33
CA LEU A 310 30.82 -11.19 -48.03
C LEU A 310 31.08 -11.40 -46.55
N GLY A 311 30.85 -10.39 -45.72
CA GLY A 311 31.16 -10.42 -44.28
C GLY A 311 32.65 -10.58 -43.96
N ALA A 312 33.53 -10.30 -44.92
CA ALA A 312 34.98 -10.48 -44.83
C ALA A 312 35.74 -9.29 -45.42
N ILE A 313 36.85 -8.90 -44.82
CA ILE A 313 37.72 -7.82 -45.26
C ILE A 313 38.96 -8.42 -45.93
N LYS A 314 39.20 -8.09 -47.20
CA LYS A 314 40.42 -8.43 -47.93
C LYS A 314 41.42 -7.26 -47.80
N ILE A 315 42.50 -7.49 -47.12
CA ILE A 315 43.60 -6.49 -46.99
C ILE A 315 44.55 -6.75 -48.19
N PRO A 316 44.77 -5.74 -49.04
CA PRO A 316 45.74 -5.88 -50.13
C PRO A 316 47.16 -6.10 -49.61
N PRO A 317 48.04 -6.78 -50.36
CA PRO A 317 49.42 -7.01 -49.96
C PRO A 317 50.18 -5.68 -49.76
N ALA A 318 51.11 -5.68 -48.83
CA ALA A 318 51.91 -4.47 -48.50
C ALA A 318 52.62 -3.91 -49.73
N ILE A 319 52.46 -2.63 -50.03
CA ILE A 319 53.22 -1.85 -50.99
C ILE A 319 54.26 -1.07 -50.20
N ASP A 320 55.56 -1.15 -50.55
CA ASP A 320 56.68 -0.50 -49.91
C ASP A 320 56.87 -0.83 -48.39
N GLY A 321 56.55 -2.07 -47.97
CA GLY A 321 56.79 -2.50 -46.60
C GLY A 321 55.83 -1.93 -45.55
N LYS A 322 54.83 -1.14 -45.93
CA LYS A 322 53.78 -0.66 -45.06
C LYS A 322 52.52 -1.49 -45.28
N GLN A 323 52.14 -2.26 -44.29
CA GLN A 323 50.93 -3.08 -44.31
C GLN A 323 49.73 -2.20 -43.92
N GLY A 324 48.70 -2.19 -44.75
CA GLY A 324 47.45 -1.53 -44.41
C GLY A 324 46.81 -2.13 -43.16
N ARG A 325 46.15 -1.32 -42.38
CA ARG A 325 45.44 -1.72 -41.18
C ARG A 325 43.96 -1.38 -41.33
N VAL A 326 43.15 -2.25 -40.81
CA VAL A 326 41.71 -2.03 -40.69
C VAL A 326 41.36 -2.24 -39.24
N TYR A 327 40.77 -1.25 -38.64
CA TYR A 327 40.29 -1.33 -37.25
C TYR A 327 39.04 -0.48 -37.07
N TYR A 328 38.25 -0.83 -36.07
CA TYR A 328 37.12 -0.02 -35.68
C TYR A 328 37.62 1.11 -34.77
N LEU A 329 37.11 2.32 -34.99
CA LEU A 329 37.28 3.43 -34.05
C LEU A 329 36.33 3.20 -32.86
N ASN A 330 36.79 2.38 -31.92
CA ASN A 330 36.04 2.07 -30.73
C ASN A 330 36.70 2.74 -29.52
N GLU A 331 36.05 3.72 -28.92
CA GLU A 331 36.30 4.01 -27.52
C GLU A 331 35.61 2.90 -26.70
N GLN A 332 36.31 2.29 -25.75
CA GLN A 332 35.69 1.33 -24.85
C GLN A 332 34.60 2.03 -24.07
N LEU A 333 33.34 1.68 -24.35
CA LEU A 333 32.22 2.16 -23.57
C LEU A 333 32.35 1.62 -22.16
N ASP A 334 32.74 2.48 -21.20
CA ASP A 334 32.80 2.08 -19.80
C ASP A 334 31.37 1.95 -19.22
N GLN A 335 30.79 0.79 -19.43
CA GLN A 335 29.46 0.42 -18.96
C GLN A 335 29.38 0.36 -17.44
N SER A 336 30.51 0.17 -16.74
CA SER A 336 30.53 0.02 -15.28
C SER A 336 30.21 1.32 -14.55
N GLN A 337 30.76 2.46 -15.00
CA GLN A 337 30.47 3.76 -14.41
C GLN A 337 29.01 4.17 -14.66
N THR A 338 28.49 3.91 -15.86
CA THR A 338 27.08 4.17 -16.18
C THR A 338 26.15 3.29 -15.35
N GLN A 339 26.52 2.03 -15.12
CA GLN A 339 25.73 1.14 -14.24
C GLN A 339 25.68 1.66 -12.81
N THR A 340 26.83 2.09 -12.26
CA THR A 340 26.86 2.68 -10.92
C THR A 340 25.95 3.90 -10.79
N LEU A 341 25.96 4.79 -11.80
CA LEU A 341 25.06 5.97 -11.83
C LEU A 341 23.58 5.57 -11.86
N VAL A 342 23.22 4.59 -12.70
CA VAL A 342 21.85 4.07 -12.78
C VAL A 342 21.41 3.50 -11.44
N ASP A 343 22.25 2.71 -10.80
CA ASP A 343 21.97 2.07 -9.51
C ASP A 343 21.83 3.14 -8.39
N ASP A 344 22.67 4.17 -8.41
CA ASP A 344 22.61 5.29 -7.46
C ASP A 344 21.32 6.11 -7.64
N ILE A 345 20.92 6.45 -8.86
CA ILE A 345 19.66 7.16 -9.12
C ILE A 345 18.49 6.31 -8.65
N TYR A 346 18.45 5.01 -9.01
CA TYR A 346 17.37 4.10 -8.61
C TYR A 346 17.27 3.97 -7.10
N SER A 347 18.38 3.74 -6.41
CA SER A 347 18.41 3.62 -4.95
C SER A 347 17.96 4.92 -4.26
N THR A 348 18.37 6.07 -4.79
CA THR A 348 17.96 7.39 -4.30
C THR A 348 16.45 7.61 -4.46
N ILE A 349 15.87 7.23 -5.61
CA ILE A 349 14.43 7.29 -5.83
C ILE A 349 13.70 6.45 -4.76
N LEU A 350 14.12 5.19 -4.55
CA LEU A 350 13.49 4.32 -3.56
C LEU A 350 13.58 4.87 -2.13
N GLN A 351 14.72 5.46 -1.76
CA GLN A 351 14.91 6.08 -0.44
C GLN A 351 13.99 7.28 -0.23
N ILE A 352 13.88 8.19 -1.21
CA ILE A 352 13.04 9.39 -1.11
C ILE A 352 11.57 9.00 -0.97
N VAL A 353 11.08 8.05 -1.78
CA VAL A 353 9.69 7.59 -1.70
C VAL A 353 9.41 6.64 -0.54
N GLY A 354 10.45 6.19 0.16
CA GLY A 354 10.33 5.28 1.31
C GLY A 354 9.97 3.84 0.92
N MET A 355 10.43 3.39 -0.24
CA MET A 355 10.30 1.99 -0.66
C MET A 355 11.52 1.17 -0.20
N PRO A 356 11.33 -0.13 0.12
CA PRO A 356 12.45 -1.00 0.43
C PRO A 356 13.35 -1.17 -0.80
N SER A 357 14.65 -1.01 -0.60
CA SER A 357 15.64 -1.36 -1.61
C SER A 357 15.93 -2.86 -1.51
N GLN A 358 15.90 -3.58 -2.62
CA GLN A 358 16.46 -4.92 -2.69
C GLN A 358 18.00 -4.79 -2.64
N GLY A 359 18.55 -4.59 -1.44
CA GLY A 359 19.98 -4.67 -1.25
C GLY A 359 20.46 -6.06 -1.64
N ASN A 360 21.60 -6.14 -2.33
CA ASN A 360 22.24 -7.39 -2.74
C ASN A 360 22.19 -8.40 -1.59
N ALA A 361 21.40 -9.44 -1.76
CA ALA A 361 21.16 -10.52 -0.79
C ALA A 361 22.44 -11.34 -0.47
N ASN A 362 23.61 -10.92 -0.96
CA ASN A 362 24.87 -11.65 -0.87
C ASN A 362 25.68 -11.42 0.43
N THR A 363 25.11 -10.74 1.43
CA THR A 363 25.74 -10.73 2.76
C THR A 363 24.96 -11.64 3.70
N SER A 364 25.28 -12.91 3.61
CA SER A 364 24.64 -14.07 4.27
C SER A 364 24.98 -14.25 5.74
N ASP A 365 25.17 -13.19 6.52
CA ASP A 365 25.67 -13.36 7.89
C ASP A 365 24.69 -13.02 9.02
N SER A 366 23.40 -12.85 8.76
CA SER A 366 22.46 -12.78 9.89
C SER A 366 21.29 -13.74 9.69
N SER A 367 21.27 -14.79 10.47
CA SER A 367 20.13 -15.71 10.64
C SER A 367 18.92 -15.06 11.34
N ASN A 368 18.93 -13.73 11.53
CA ASN A 368 17.86 -12.99 12.18
C ASN A 368 17.02 -12.25 11.14
N ASN A 369 15.81 -12.74 10.89
CA ASN A 369 14.84 -12.14 9.96
C ASN A 369 14.56 -10.66 10.27
N GLY A 370 14.54 -10.26 11.54
CA GLY A 370 14.34 -8.87 11.95
C GLY A 370 15.45 -7.93 11.47
N ALA A 371 16.71 -8.38 11.49
CA ALA A 371 17.85 -7.58 11.01
C ALA A 371 17.84 -7.42 9.47
N ILE A 372 17.36 -8.43 8.75
CA ILE A 372 17.20 -8.38 7.28
C ILE A 372 16.10 -7.38 6.90
N ILE A 373 14.97 -7.39 7.60
CA ILE A 373 13.85 -6.46 7.41
C ILE A 373 14.30 -5.01 7.66
N MET A 374 15.02 -4.76 8.74
CA MET A 374 15.57 -3.43 9.04
C MET A 374 16.57 -2.97 7.97
N LYS A 375 17.48 -3.85 7.53
CA LYS A 375 18.52 -3.53 6.55
C LYS A 375 17.95 -3.21 5.17
N ASN A 376 16.85 -3.85 4.77
CA ASN A 376 16.23 -3.66 3.45
C ASN A 376 15.25 -2.49 3.39
N GLY A 377 15.09 -1.70 4.45
CA GLY A 377 14.24 -0.50 4.45
C GLY A 377 12.74 -0.74 4.60
N TRP A 378 12.29 -1.95 4.90
CA TRP A 378 10.87 -2.26 5.16
C TRP A 378 10.28 -1.46 6.31
N TRP A 379 11.09 -1.19 7.33
CA TRP A 379 10.69 -0.34 8.46
C TRP A 379 10.35 1.09 8.02
N ASN A 380 11.05 1.62 7.04
CA ASN A 380 10.76 2.95 6.48
C ASN A 380 9.45 2.92 5.68
N ALA A 381 9.20 1.87 4.91
CA ALA A 381 7.94 1.69 4.19
C ALA A 381 6.74 1.64 5.15
N GLU A 382 6.87 0.89 6.25
CA GLU A 382 5.84 0.82 7.30
C GLU A 382 5.61 2.18 7.98
N ALA A 383 6.67 2.92 8.32
CA ALA A 383 6.55 4.26 8.90
C ALA A 383 5.80 5.23 7.97
N ARG A 384 6.06 5.17 6.65
CA ARG A 384 5.35 5.96 5.65
C ARG A 384 3.89 5.54 5.51
N ALA A 385 3.60 4.24 5.57
CA ALA A 385 2.22 3.76 5.56
C ALA A 385 1.44 4.19 6.81
N LEU A 386 2.11 4.26 7.98
CA LEU A 386 1.55 4.82 9.23
C LEU A 386 1.19 6.30 9.09
N GLU A 387 2.06 7.10 8.48
CA GLU A 387 1.82 8.52 8.23
C GLU A 387 0.58 8.69 7.33
N THR A 388 0.51 7.93 6.23
CA THR A 388 -0.65 7.93 5.33
C THR A 388 -1.93 7.50 6.05
N ALA A 389 -1.87 6.47 6.91
CA ALA A 389 -3.01 6.02 7.71
C ALA A 389 -3.51 7.10 8.68
N GLY A 390 -2.60 7.90 9.24
CA GLY A 390 -2.95 9.05 10.08
C GLY A 390 -3.78 10.09 9.34
N MET A 391 -3.38 10.45 8.11
CA MET A 391 -4.13 11.37 7.24
C MET A 391 -5.47 10.78 6.81
N TRP A 392 -5.46 9.52 6.40
CA TRP A 392 -6.67 8.82 5.97
C TRP A 392 -7.71 8.68 7.10
N LYS A 393 -7.26 8.50 8.34
CA LYS A 393 -8.13 8.33 9.51
C LYS A 393 -9.08 9.52 9.70
N GLU A 394 -8.65 10.73 9.40
CA GLU A 394 -9.50 11.92 9.47
C GLU A 394 -10.65 11.84 8.44
N SER A 395 -10.33 11.57 7.18
CA SER A 395 -11.31 11.40 6.11
C SER A 395 -12.23 10.20 6.37
N GLU A 396 -11.70 9.10 6.90
CA GLU A 396 -12.45 7.90 7.26
C GLU A 396 -13.41 8.16 8.44
N THR A 397 -13.04 9.05 9.36
CA THR A 397 -13.94 9.49 10.43
C THR A 397 -15.12 10.30 9.87
N GLN A 398 -14.90 11.14 8.85
CA GLN A 398 -15.98 11.84 8.15
C GLN A 398 -16.88 10.86 7.40
N PHE A 399 -16.29 9.88 6.72
CA PHE A 399 -17.02 8.79 6.08
C PHE A 399 -17.94 8.06 7.06
N LEU A 400 -17.42 7.66 8.23
CA LEU A 400 -18.20 7.00 9.28
C LEU A 400 -19.37 7.88 9.77
N LYS A 401 -19.16 9.19 9.94
CA LYS A 401 -20.26 10.10 10.33
C LYS A 401 -21.39 10.06 9.34
N ILE A 402 -21.09 10.09 8.03
CA ILE A 402 -22.08 10.05 6.97
C ILE A 402 -22.81 8.70 6.97
N VAL A 403 -22.06 7.59 6.98
CA VAL A 403 -22.62 6.25 6.97
C VAL A 403 -23.53 6.00 8.17
N LEU A 404 -23.07 6.34 9.39
CA LEU A 404 -23.85 6.15 10.60
C LEU A 404 -25.12 7.00 10.59
N LYS A 405 -25.09 8.21 10.03
CA LYS A 405 -26.26 9.05 9.86
C LYS A 405 -27.27 8.41 8.91
N ILE A 406 -26.83 7.88 7.77
CA ILE A 406 -27.69 7.16 6.82
C ILE A 406 -28.29 5.92 7.48
N CYS A 407 -27.48 5.14 8.19
CA CYS A 407 -27.95 3.94 8.92
C CYS A 407 -28.96 4.28 10.02
N GLU A 408 -28.80 5.40 10.71
CA GLU A 408 -29.74 5.88 11.72
C GLU A 408 -31.08 6.28 11.10
N GLU A 409 -31.06 7.04 9.99
CA GLU A 409 -32.26 7.42 9.24
C GLU A 409 -33.01 6.19 8.65
N ALA A 410 -32.26 5.17 8.24
CA ALA A 410 -32.82 3.90 7.78
C ALA A 410 -33.27 2.96 8.90
N ASN A 411 -33.08 3.31 10.17
CA ASN A 411 -33.31 2.47 11.37
C ASN A 411 -32.59 1.11 11.37
N VAL A 412 -31.41 1.03 10.70
CA VAL A 412 -30.62 -0.20 10.59
C VAL A 412 -29.58 -0.32 11.71
N LEU A 413 -28.93 0.81 12.06
CA LEU A 413 -27.97 0.91 13.17
C LEU A 413 -28.29 2.16 13.99
N THR A 414 -29.09 2.01 15.03
CA THR A 414 -29.47 3.13 15.90
C THR A 414 -28.59 3.20 17.14
N GLY A 415 -28.19 4.42 17.55
CA GLY A 415 -27.45 4.65 18.78
C GLY A 415 -26.02 4.09 18.79
N LEU A 416 -25.35 4.07 17.62
CA LEU A 416 -23.91 3.84 17.50
C LEU A 416 -23.25 5.19 17.21
N ALA A 417 -22.44 5.67 18.15
CA ALA A 417 -21.71 6.92 17.97
C ALA A 417 -20.37 6.68 17.25
N VAL A 418 -19.89 7.67 16.52
CA VAL A 418 -18.57 7.60 15.85
C VAL A 418 -17.45 7.36 16.86
N SER A 419 -17.59 7.88 18.09
CA SER A 419 -16.63 7.65 19.18
C SER A 419 -16.57 6.21 19.69
N ASP A 420 -17.61 5.40 19.41
CA ASP A 420 -17.66 3.98 19.79
C ASP A 420 -16.94 3.08 18.76
N VAL A 421 -16.54 3.65 17.62
CA VAL A 421 -15.95 2.90 16.48
C VAL A 421 -14.56 3.45 16.16
N GLU A 422 -13.60 2.58 15.98
CA GLU A 422 -12.26 2.95 15.51
C GLU A 422 -11.93 2.23 14.19
N PRO A 423 -11.56 2.96 13.12
CA PRO A 423 -11.03 2.33 11.92
C PRO A 423 -9.61 1.81 12.20
N LYS A 424 -9.40 0.53 11.98
CA LYS A 424 -8.09 -0.14 12.02
C LYS A 424 -7.66 -0.46 10.61
N PHE A 425 -6.50 0.05 10.25
CA PHE A 425 -5.85 -0.26 8.99
C PHE A 425 -5.15 -1.61 9.12
N GLY A 426 -5.59 -2.59 8.33
CA GLY A 426 -4.93 -3.87 8.24
C GLY A 426 -3.50 -3.67 7.74
N ARG A 427 -2.56 -4.42 8.28
CA ARG A 427 -1.16 -4.36 7.87
C ARG A 427 -0.59 -5.74 7.77
N ARG A 428 0.18 -5.97 6.73
CA ARG A 428 1.03 -7.13 6.67
C ARG A 428 2.11 -6.97 7.72
N SER A 429 2.05 -7.79 8.74
CA SER A 429 3.14 -7.85 9.70
C SER A 429 4.30 -8.61 9.09
N TYR A 430 5.41 -7.93 8.90
CA TYR A 430 6.69 -8.56 8.51
C TYR A 430 7.38 -9.26 9.69
N GLU A 431 6.84 -9.10 10.90
CA GLU A 431 7.30 -9.84 12.07
C GLU A 431 6.84 -11.29 11.97
N ASP A 432 7.76 -12.21 12.27
CA ASP A 432 7.49 -13.63 12.25
C ASP A 432 6.37 -13.98 13.24
N LEU A 433 5.35 -14.67 12.76
CA LEU A 433 4.22 -15.15 13.56
C LEU A 433 4.71 -15.98 14.77
N LEU A 434 5.81 -16.71 14.59
CA LEU A 434 6.44 -17.48 15.68
C LEU A 434 6.90 -16.54 16.80
N THR A 435 7.56 -15.45 16.47
CA THR A 435 8.04 -14.46 17.45
C THR A 435 6.87 -13.83 18.20
N LYS A 436 5.79 -13.51 17.51
CA LYS A 436 4.57 -12.94 18.13
C LYS A 436 3.89 -13.92 19.07
N THR A 437 3.73 -15.17 18.63
CA THR A 437 3.10 -16.21 19.47
C THR A 437 3.98 -16.57 20.67
N GLN A 438 5.30 -16.57 20.54
CA GLN A 438 6.22 -16.75 21.66
C GLN A 438 6.14 -15.58 22.65
N SER A 439 6.10 -14.35 22.15
CA SER A 439 5.92 -13.15 22.98
C SER A 439 4.60 -13.18 23.75
N PHE A 440 3.51 -13.54 23.08
CA PHE A 440 2.21 -13.70 23.72
C PHE A 440 2.25 -14.77 24.82
N SER A 441 2.78 -15.96 24.50
CA SER A 441 2.92 -17.06 25.45
C SER A 441 3.76 -16.66 26.66
N THR A 442 4.88 -15.95 26.46
CA THR A 442 5.76 -15.48 27.52
C THR A 442 5.06 -14.45 28.39
N LEU A 443 4.34 -13.50 27.82
CA LEU A 443 3.56 -12.50 28.55
C LEU A 443 2.47 -13.17 29.42
N ARG A 444 1.75 -14.14 28.85
CA ARG A 444 0.72 -14.89 29.58
C ARG A 444 1.29 -15.72 30.72
N SER A 445 2.41 -16.40 30.50
CA SER A 445 3.10 -17.18 31.55
C SER A 445 3.65 -16.29 32.67
N SER A 446 3.97 -15.04 32.36
CA SER A 446 4.39 -14.03 33.37
C SER A 446 3.22 -13.38 34.12
N GLY A 447 1.96 -13.82 33.89
CA GLY A 447 0.78 -13.29 34.58
C GLY A 447 0.20 -12.00 33.96
N CYS A 448 0.63 -11.62 32.75
CA CYS A 448 0.06 -10.47 32.06
C CYS A 448 -1.41 -10.75 31.67
N PRO A 449 -2.37 -9.81 31.86
CA PRO A 449 -3.74 -9.95 31.37
C PRO A 449 -3.80 -10.22 29.87
N SER A 450 -4.80 -11.01 29.39
CA SER A 450 -4.96 -11.39 27.98
C SER A 450 -4.99 -10.19 27.05
N ILE A 451 -5.76 -9.15 27.37
CA ILE A 451 -5.84 -7.90 26.59
C ILE A 451 -4.46 -7.26 26.40
N GLN A 452 -3.66 -7.18 27.46
CA GLN A 452 -2.33 -6.58 27.39
C GLN A 452 -1.36 -7.47 26.64
N ALA A 453 -1.45 -8.79 26.80
CA ALA A 453 -0.63 -9.76 26.08
C ALA A 453 -0.88 -9.68 24.57
N PHE A 454 -2.14 -9.55 24.11
CA PHE A 454 -2.47 -9.32 22.70
C PHE A 454 -1.98 -7.95 22.20
N LYS A 455 -2.14 -6.88 23.01
CA LYS A 455 -1.66 -5.54 22.65
C LYS A 455 -0.14 -5.48 22.46
N PHE A 456 0.64 -6.06 23.37
CA PHE A 456 2.10 -6.02 23.33
C PHE A 456 2.71 -6.99 22.31
N SER A 457 2.08 -8.14 22.07
CA SER A 457 2.55 -9.11 21.08
C SER A 457 2.19 -8.76 19.65
N HIS A 458 1.29 -7.79 19.43
CA HIS A 458 0.72 -7.46 18.11
C HIS A 458 0.19 -8.69 17.35
N LEU A 459 -0.30 -9.70 18.09
CA LEU A 459 -0.81 -10.95 17.52
C LEU A 459 -2.18 -10.78 16.89
N SER A 460 -2.96 -9.80 17.35
CA SER A 460 -4.34 -9.52 16.96
C SER A 460 -4.52 -8.09 16.48
N ASN A 461 -5.43 -7.89 15.53
CA ASN A 461 -5.89 -6.58 15.07
C ASN A 461 -6.93 -5.97 16.02
N ASP A 462 -7.73 -6.80 16.70
CA ASP A 462 -8.67 -6.41 17.77
C ASP A 462 -8.35 -7.12 19.09
N PRO A 463 -7.36 -6.60 19.84
CA PRO A 463 -6.93 -7.21 21.11
C PRO A 463 -8.01 -7.30 22.18
N GLU A 464 -9.06 -6.48 22.09
CA GLU A 464 -10.14 -6.45 23.07
C GLU A 464 -11.15 -7.57 22.84
N SER A 465 -11.58 -7.76 21.58
CA SER A 465 -12.46 -8.87 21.18
C SER A 465 -11.78 -10.21 21.36
N ASP A 466 -10.57 -10.37 20.82
CA ASP A 466 -9.85 -11.64 20.90
C ASP A 466 -9.45 -12.04 22.32
N ALA A 467 -9.22 -11.04 23.20
CA ALA A 467 -8.99 -11.33 24.61
C ALA A 467 -10.26 -11.84 25.32
N MET A 468 -11.43 -11.28 24.99
CA MET A 468 -12.71 -11.77 25.54
C MET A 468 -13.00 -13.20 25.09
N ASP A 469 -12.82 -13.50 23.81
CA ASP A 469 -13.02 -14.84 23.25
C ASP A 469 -12.00 -15.84 23.83
N TYR A 470 -10.75 -15.42 23.96
CA TYR A 470 -9.72 -16.24 24.58
C TYR A 470 -10.02 -16.55 26.06
N ASP A 471 -10.42 -15.55 26.82
CA ASP A 471 -10.73 -15.73 28.25
C ASP A 471 -12.00 -16.61 28.42
N ALA A 472 -13.05 -16.41 27.61
CA ALA A 472 -14.24 -17.26 27.58
C ALA A 472 -13.90 -18.72 27.25
N TYR A 473 -13.04 -18.95 26.24
CA TYR A 473 -12.57 -20.30 25.89
C TYR A 473 -11.73 -20.94 27.02
N GLN A 474 -10.92 -20.17 27.73
CA GLN A 474 -10.17 -20.67 28.88
C GLN A 474 -11.08 -21.05 30.05
N GLU A 475 -12.13 -20.28 30.34
CA GLU A 475 -13.16 -20.60 31.33
C GLU A 475 -13.89 -21.90 30.99
N GLU A 476 -14.40 -22.06 29.76
CA GLU A 476 -15.05 -23.30 29.29
C GLU A 476 -14.11 -24.52 29.41
N ARG A 477 -12.85 -24.33 29.05
CA ARG A 477 -11.85 -25.40 29.16
C ARG A 477 -11.55 -25.77 30.61
N GLN A 478 -11.50 -24.79 31.51
CA GLN A 478 -11.29 -25.01 32.94
C GLN A 478 -12.49 -25.76 33.55
N ASP A 479 -13.69 -25.34 33.19
CA ASP A 479 -14.93 -25.98 33.65
C ASP A 479 -15.04 -27.42 33.15
N ALA A 480 -14.67 -27.68 31.90
CA ALA A 480 -14.61 -29.05 31.35
C ALA A 480 -13.57 -29.92 32.09
N LEU A 481 -12.41 -29.36 32.43
CA LEU A 481 -11.38 -30.05 33.22
C LEU A 481 -11.86 -30.32 34.66
N ASN A 482 -12.54 -29.38 35.29
CA ASN A 482 -13.10 -29.52 36.63
C ASN A 482 -14.22 -30.59 36.63
N ALA A 483 -15.08 -30.60 35.62
CA ALA A 483 -16.13 -31.61 35.44
C ALA A 483 -15.53 -33.04 35.26
N MET A 484 -14.46 -33.18 34.48
CA MET A 484 -13.74 -34.45 34.34
C MET A 484 -13.06 -34.90 35.64
N THR A 485 -12.54 -33.96 36.43
CA THR A 485 -11.90 -34.26 37.73
C THR A 485 -12.93 -34.68 38.76
N THR A 486 -14.13 -34.08 38.77
CA THR A 486 -15.23 -34.47 39.66
C THR A 486 -15.87 -35.80 39.27
N MET A 487 -15.86 -36.22 38.01
CA MET A 487 -16.33 -37.53 37.56
C MET A 487 -15.34 -38.68 37.86
N SER A 488 -14.07 -38.38 38.19
CA SER A 488 -13.06 -39.39 38.49
C SER A 488 -12.75 -39.59 39.98
N ALA A 489 -13.54 -39.01 40.89
CA ALA A 489 -13.44 -39.31 42.31
C ALA A 489 -14.23 -40.61 42.64
N PRO A 490 -13.56 -41.71 43.03
CA PRO A 490 -14.29 -42.90 43.49
C PRO A 490 -14.88 -42.62 44.87
N SER A 491 -16.18 -42.71 44.96
CA SER A 491 -16.92 -42.75 46.23
C SER A 491 -16.52 -43.99 47.03
N GLY A 492 -15.96 -43.75 48.18
CA GLY A 492 -15.95 -44.73 49.25
C GLY A 492 -14.59 -45.32 49.61
N VAL A 493 -14.00 -44.86 50.70
CA VAL A 493 -13.60 -45.74 51.83
C VAL A 493 -13.51 -44.84 53.11
N THR A 494 -14.29 -45.26 54.08
CA THR A 494 -14.34 -44.77 55.47
C THR A 494 -13.10 -45.14 56.25
N ASN A 495 -12.67 -44.22 57.09
CA ASN A 495 -11.97 -44.31 58.38
C ASN A 495 -11.19 -45.55 58.76
N MET A 496 -9.92 -45.43 59.13
CA MET A 496 -9.50 -45.67 60.53
C MET A 496 -7.97 -45.45 60.68
N GLY A 497 -7.56 -44.82 61.76
CA GLY A 497 -6.37 -45.20 62.51
C GLY A 497 -5.25 -44.19 62.60
N ASP A 498 -5.23 -43.50 63.72
CA ASP A 498 -4.10 -42.83 64.32
C ASP A 498 -2.83 -43.71 64.36
N ALA A 499 -1.65 -43.15 64.04
CA ALA A 499 -0.42 -43.41 64.82
C ALA A 499 0.65 -42.35 64.55
N LYS A 500 1.17 -41.92 65.65
CA LYS A 500 2.20 -40.87 65.88
C LYS A 500 3.62 -41.28 65.48
N THR A 501 4.44 -40.26 65.35
CA THR A 501 5.89 -40.12 65.69
C THR A 501 6.85 -40.86 64.74
N ASP A 502 8.03 -40.36 64.38
CA ASP A 502 9.05 -39.56 65.06
C ASP A 502 9.97 -38.89 64.03
N GLU A 503 10.61 -37.84 64.51
CA GLU A 503 11.67 -37.06 63.92
C GLU A 503 12.95 -37.93 63.71
N GLU A 504 13.74 -37.69 62.66
CA GLU A 504 15.19 -37.57 62.81
C GLU A 504 15.85 -36.82 61.64
N GLU A 505 16.68 -35.89 62.05
CA GLU A 505 17.59 -35.10 61.20
C GLU A 505 18.71 -35.97 60.60
N GLY A 506 19.17 -35.57 59.41
CA GLY A 506 20.36 -36.12 58.83
C GLY A 506 20.86 -35.33 57.63
N SER A 507 21.81 -34.45 57.92
CA SER A 507 22.60 -33.64 56.98
C SER A 507 23.40 -34.50 55.99
N GLY A 508 23.52 -34.04 54.74
CA GLY A 508 24.48 -34.62 53.78
C GLY A 508 24.45 -33.91 52.44
N GLU A 509 25.47 -33.06 52.21
CA GLU A 509 25.79 -32.41 50.93
C GLU A 509 26.10 -33.45 49.81
N GLY A 510 25.71 -33.16 48.57
CA GLY A 510 26.18 -33.92 47.41
C GLY A 510 25.54 -33.44 46.11
N SER A 511 26.27 -32.62 45.39
CA SER A 511 26.06 -32.15 44.03
C SER A 511 25.76 -33.24 43.02
N GLY A 512 24.81 -33.01 42.09
CA GLY A 512 24.65 -33.83 40.90
C GLY A 512 23.37 -33.62 40.14
N SER A 513 23.44 -32.83 39.09
CA SER A 513 22.49 -32.60 38.03
C SER A 513 21.70 -33.82 37.55
N GLY A 514 20.41 -33.66 37.32
CA GLY A 514 19.62 -34.60 36.52
C GLY A 514 18.18 -34.67 36.96
N ASP A 515 17.36 -33.76 36.49
CA ASP A 515 15.90 -33.76 36.64
C ASP A 515 15.31 -34.90 35.77
N ASP A 516 15.20 -36.11 36.34
CA ASP A 516 14.53 -37.24 35.70
C ASP A 516 13.14 -37.47 36.33
N SER A 517 12.23 -36.53 36.08
CA SER A 517 10.81 -36.73 36.28
C SER A 517 10.28 -37.58 35.14
N GLY A 518 10.28 -38.90 35.31
CA GLY A 518 9.78 -39.87 34.33
C GLY A 518 8.33 -39.61 33.97
N GLN A 519 8.10 -38.82 32.93
CA GLN A 519 6.80 -38.51 32.38
C GLN A 519 6.13 -39.76 31.84
N MET A 520 4.93 -40.10 32.36
CA MET A 520 4.09 -41.20 31.86
C MET A 520 3.36 -40.71 30.60
N ALA A 521 3.36 -41.50 29.53
CA ALA A 521 2.65 -41.24 28.30
C ALA A 521 1.78 -42.43 27.90
N ILE A 522 0.78 -42.17 27.05
CA ILE A 522 -0.09 -43.22 26.48
C ILE A 522 0.32 -43.40 25.02
N CYS A 523 0.64 -44.61 24.61
CA CYS A 523 0.99 -44.94 23.23
C CYS A 523 -0.23 -44.77 22.32
N PRO A 524 -0.19 -43.91 21.27
CA PRO A 524 -1.33 -43.68 20.40
C PRO A 524 -1.71 -44.86 19.51
N VAL A 525 -0.87 -45.91 19.45
CA VAL A 525 -1.12 -47.08 18.60
C VAL A 525 -1.74 -48.23 19.39
N CYS A 526 -1.24 -48.52 20.61
CA CYS A 526 -1.71 -49.65 21.41
C CYS A 526 -2.47 -49.25 22.68
N GLY A 527 -2.58 -47.96 23.02
CA GLY A 527 -3.32 -47.43 24.18
C GLY A 527 -2.68 -47.72 25.54
N LYS A 528 -1.47 -48.33 25.56
CA LYS A 528 -0.78 -48.65 26.82
C LYS A 528 -0.06 -47.43 27.39
N ARG A 529 -0.14 -47.29 28.72
CA ARG A 529 0.66 -46.31 29.45
C ARG A 529 2.11 -46.84 29.58
N PHE A 530 3.06 -45.98 29.29
CA PHE A 530 4.50 -46.29 29.43
C PHE A 530 5.24 -45.09 29.99
N ARG A 531 6.39 -45.37 30.63
CA ARG A 531 7.30 -44.36 31.12
C ARG A 531 8.23 -43.95 29.99
N LYS A 532 8.34 -42.67 29.68
CA LYS A 532 9.25 -42.17 28.66
C LYS A 532 10.69 -42.35 29.13
N ASN A 533 11.50 -42.92 28.27
CA ASN A 533 12.95 -43.01 28.46
C ASN A 533 13.69 -41.79 27.91
N THR A 534 13.04 -41.00 27.04
CA THR A 534 13.56 -39.76 26.50
C THR A 534 12.38 -38.79 26.30
N GLY A 535 12.60 -37.47 26.46
CA GLY A 535 11.57 -36.46 26.40
C GLY A 535 10.69 -36.53 25.15
N ASN A 536 11.24 -36.97 24.02
CA ASN A 536 10.53 -37.03 22.72
C ASN A 536 9.91 -38.39 22.40
N GLN A 537 9.86 -39.35 23.35
CA GLN A 537 9.30 -40.67 23.10
C GLN A 537 7.76 -40.63 23.06
N VAL A 538 7.19 -40.91 21.87
CA VAL A 538 5.72 -40.92 21.63
C VAL A 538 5.16 -42.32 21.67
N TYR A 539 5.94 -43.35 21.39
CA TYR A 539 5.50 -44.77 21.26
C TYR A 539 6.14 -45.66 22.33
N ASP A 540 5.36 -46.60 22.88
CA ASP A 540 5.78 -47.58 23.88
C ASP A 540 6.92 -48.48 23.37
N ARG A 541 6.80 -48.93 22.11
CA ARG A 541 7.73 -49.93 21.51
C ARG A 541 8.07 -49.57 20.07
N PRO A 542 9.22 -50.05 19.55
CA PRO A 542 9.58 -49.87 18.14
C PRO A 542 8.55 -50.41 17.14
N GLU A 543 7.79 -51.47 17.54
CA GLU A 543 6.73 -52.02 16.70
C GLU A 543 5.53 -51.07 16.56
N CYS A 544 5.18 -50.36 17.62
CA CYS A 544 4.12 -49.32 17.57
C CYS A 544 4.52 -48.15 16.67
N ARG A 545 5.78 -47.77 16.70
CA ARG A 545 6.31 -46.76 15.79
C ARG A 545 6.23 -47.21 14.32
N ARG A 546 6.63 -48.48 14.04
CA ARG A 546 6.53 -49.05 12.67
C ARG A 546 5.07 -49.19 12.21
N ALA A 547 4.15 -49.56 13.11
CA ALA A 547 2.73 -49.65 12.80
C ALA A 547 2.10 -48.27 12.51
N ALA A 548 2.45 -47.23 13.24
CA ALA A 548 2.04 -45.86 12.96
C ALA A 548 2.58 -45.39 11.60
N TRP A 549 3.81 -45.70 11.27
CA TRP A 549 4.46 -45.36 9.98
C TRP A 549 3.75 -46.01 8.78
N LYS A 550 3.29 -47.28 8.94
CA LYS A 550 2.54 -48.00 7.92
C LYS A 550 1.10 -47.44 7.75
N LYS A 551 0.51 -46.91 8.82
CA LYS A 551 -0.89 -46.45 8.82
C LYS A 551 -1.07 -44.99 8.38
N PHE A 552 -0.07 -44.15 8.58
CA PHE A 552 -0.15 -42.71 8.36
C PHE A 552 0.87 -42.19 7.32
N GLY A 553 1.51 -43.07 6.52
CA GLY A 553 2.26 -42.68 5.32
C GLY A 553 3.30 -41.59 5.52
N GLY A 554 4.29 -41.80 6.39
CA GLY A 554 5.56 -41.06 6.28
C GLY A 554 5.55 -39.57 6.64
N MET A 555 4.60 -39.07 7.41
CA MET A 555 4.66 -37.75 8.04
C MET A 555 4.88 -37.91 9.54
N ALA A 556 6.11 -37.75 9.98
CA ALA A 556 6.51 -37.45 11.35
C ALA A 556 7.85 -36.72 11.32
#